data_f90951320521b1996cd5a71790e3627c
#
_entry.id   f90951320521b1996cd5a71790e3627c
#
_cell.length_a   1.000
_cell.length_b   1.000
_cell.length_c   1.000
_cell.angle_alpha   90.00
_cell.angle_beta   90.00
_cell.angle_gamma   90.00
#
_symmetry.space_group_name_H-M   'P 1'
#
loop_
_entity.id
_entity.type
_entity.pdbx_description
1 polymer ?
#
loop_
_entity_poly.entity_id
_entity_poly.type
_entity_poly.pdbx_seq_one_letter_code
_entity_poly.pdbx_strand_id
1 'polypeptide(L)'
;MSTLLKPGRIIFATGLLALGVICFISKDFIVGRPPAWQAGTHSLLGYISGAILIIAAIAILIQKKALAASLLIAVLILVLSVLRHIPHFMADWLNAYKSMALFGGVLIVAASFMNDPLNANSRNVFVLTGTVLLTVFFIAAGYAHFKFAGFVKDFIPAYIPFHSFFTYFCGICLIAGGVGLLIPKTRYWAALLTGIMISGWFLLLHIPRFVNNTSDASDRMGLCESFAFAGILFILAAIFSKHYVYKSPSK
;
A
#
# COMPACT_ATOMS: atom_id res chain seq x y z
N MET A 1 -13.20 -9.74 -17.47
CA MET A 1 -12.30 -9.01 -16.53
C MET A 1 -12.92 -9.10 -15.15
N SER A 2 -12.12 -9.36 -14.11
CA SER A 2 -12.64 -9.34 -12.74
C SER A 2 -13.21 -7.94 -12.44
N THR A 3 -14.39 -7.88 -11.82
CA THR A 3 -15.08 -6.63 -11.45
C THR A 3 -14.24 -5.74 -10.53
N LEU A 4 -13.27 -6.31 -9.81
CA LEU A 4 -12.41 -5.60 -8.84
C LEU A 4 -11.18 -4.93 -9.46
N LEU A 5 -10.77 -5.29 -10.69
CA LEU A 5 -9.50 -4.82 -11.24
C LEU A 5 -9.48 -3.30 -11.50
N LYS A 6 -10.53 -2.80 -12.17
CA LYS A 6 -10.64 -1.36 -12.49
C LYS A 6 -10.84 -0.52 -11.22
N PRO A 7 -11.78 -0.84 -10.31
CA PRO A 7 -11.90 -0.16 -9.04
C PRO A 7 -10.59 -0.16 -8.22
N GLY A 8 -9.92 -1.30 -8.12
CA GLY A 8 -8.65 -1.40 -7.39
C GLY A 8 -7.57 -0.45 -7.94
N ARG A 9 -7.44 -0.34 -9.27
CA ARG A 9 -6.52 0.61 -9.91
C ARG A 9 -6.88 2.06 -9.61
N ILE A 10 -8.18 2.41 -9.64
CA ILE A 10 -8.66 3.76 -9.31
C ILE A 10 -8.34 4.08 -7.86
N ILE A 11 -8.70 3.22 -6.92
CA ILE A 11 -8.46 3.39 -5.49
C ILE A 11 -6.96 3.56 -5.22
N PHE A 12 -6.12 2.68 -5.76
CA PHE A 12 -4.66 2.79 -5.63
C PHE A 12 -4.14 4.13 -6.15
N ALA A 13 -4.51 4.49 -7.39
CA ALA A 13 -4.00 5.69 -8.03
C ALA A 13 -4.48 6.97 -7.32
N THR A 14 -5.70 6.98 -6.76
CA THR A 14 -6.18 8.09 -5.95
C THR A 14 -5.39 8.24 -4.65
N GLY A 15 -5.11 7.13 -3.95
CA GLY A 15 -4.23 7.14 -2.77
C GLY A 15 -2.82 7.63 -3.09
N LEU A 16 -2.28 7.21 -4.24
CA LEU A 16 -0.97 7.65 -4.70
C LEU A 16 -0.95 9.13 -5.09
N LEU A 17 -1.99 9.62 -5.74
CA LEU A 17 -2.16 11.04 -6.07
C LEU A 17 -2.15 11.90 -4.80
N ALA A 18 -2.95 11.49 -3.81
CA ALA A 18 -2.99 12.16 -2.52
C ALA A 18 -1.61 12.14 -1.83
N LEU A 19 -0.92 11.01 -1.85
CA LEU A 19 0.44 10.87 -1.30
C LEU A 19 1.42 11.84 -1.98
N GLY A 20 1.36 11.97 -3.31
CA GLY A 20 2.15 12.94 -4.05
C GLY A 20 1.87 14.40 -3.65
N VAL A 21 0.59 14.76 -3.47
CA VAL A 21 0.19 16.09 -2.98
C VAL A 21 0.75 16.33 -1.57
N ILE A 22 0.67 15.34 -0.67
CA ILE A 22 1.21 15.48 0.68
C ILE A 22 2.76 15.58 0.67
N CYS A 23 3.47 14.92 -0.25
CA CYS A 23 4.92 15.14 -0.43
C CYS A 23 5.24 16.60 -0.75
N PHE A 24 4.44 17.27 -1.60
CA PHE A 24 4.59 18.70 -1.86
C PHE A 24 4.36 19.56 -0.61
N ILE A 25 3.26 19.31 0.10
CA ILE A 25 2.89 20.07 1.31
C ILE A 25 3.93 19.90 2.41
N SER A 26 4.39 18.67 2.60
CA SER A 26 5.37 18.31 3.63
C SER A 26 6.80 18.69 3.24
N LYS A 27 7.03 19.05 1.97
CA LYS A 27 8.37 19.31 1.39
C LYS A 27 9.35 18.16 1.66
N ASP A 28 8.83 16.94 1.66
CA ASP A 28 9.60 15.72 1.94
C ASP A 28 8.96 14.49 1.28
N PHE A 29 9.76 13.43 1.05
CA PHE A 29 9.26 12.12 0.67
C PHE A 29 8.72 11.40 1.89
N ILE A 30 7.41 11.32 2.03
CA ILE A 30 6.74 10.83 3.24
C ILE A 30 6.32 9.36 3.18
N VAL A 31 6.55 8.66 2.06
CA VAL A 31 6.14 7.27 1.87
C VAL A 31 6.76 6.37 2.94
N GLY A 32 5.94 5.56 3.58
CA GLY A 32 6.37 4.67 4.66
C GLY A 32 6.66 5.37 5.99
N ARG A 33 6.38 6.66 6.12
CA ARG A 33 6.76 7.49 7.29
C ARG A 33 8.26 7.35 7.61
N PRO A 34 9.14 7.76 6.70
CA PRO A 34 10.55 7.63 6.92
C PRO A 34 11.01 8.49 8.11
N PRO A 35 12.09 8.09 8.78
CA PRO A 35 12.75 8.92 9.78
C PRO A 35 13.07 10.30 9.20
N ALA A 36 13.01 11.33 10.03
CA ALA A 36 13.35 12.68 9.61
C ALA A 36 14.79 12.72 9.07
N TRP A 37 14.97 13.40 7.93
CA TRP A 37 16.31 13.73 7.45
C TRP A 37 16.87 14.89 8.31
N GLN A 38 18.17 15.10 8.25
CA GLN A 38 18.76 16.29 8.85
C GLN A 38 18.22 17.57 8.19
N ALA A 39 17.93 18.59 8.97
CA ALA A 39 17.32 19.81 8.48
C ALA A 39 18.12 20.46 7.33
N GLY A 40 17.47 20.87 6.28
CA GLY A 40 17.98 21.77 5.25
C GLY A 40 18.13 21.26 3.82
N THR A 41 17.99 19.96 3.55
CA THR A 41 18.36 19.42 2.22
C THR A 41 17.23 18.76 1.39
N HIS A 42 15.98 18.75 1.89
CA HIS A 42 15.01 17.77 1.34
C HIS A 42 13.78 18.32 0.65
N SER A 43 13.54 19.63 0.64
CA SER A 43 12.40 20.21 -0.06
C SER A 43 12.38 19.90 -1.55
N LEU A 44 13.56 19.91 -2.20
CA LEU A 44 13.68 19.52 -3.62
C LEU A 44 13.28 18.07 -3.84
N LEU A 45 13.70 17.16 -2.95
CA LEU A 45 13.33 15.75 -3.00
C LEU A 45 11.81 15.56 -2.83
N GLY A 46 11.18 16.29 -1.91
CA GLY A 46 9.73 16.28 -1.71
C GLY A 46 9.00 16.75 -2.97
N TYR A 47 9.44 17.80 -3.60
CA TYR A 47 8.84 18.31 -4.84
C TYR A 47 9.01 17.35 -6.01
N ILE A 48 10.23 16.82 -6.23
CA ILE A 48 10.49 15.88 -7.33
C ILE A 48 9.70 14.58 -7.12
N SER A 49 9.76 13.99 -5.93
CA SER A 49 9.03 12.76 -5.64
C SER A 49 7.52 12.96 -5.71
N GLY A 50 7.02 14.07 -5.19
CA GLY A 50 5.60 14.43 -5.27
C GLY A 50 5.14 14.59 -6.73
N ALA A 51 5.92 15.29 -7.57
CA ALA A 51 5.61 15.44 -8.98
C ALA A 51 5.56 14.08 -9.71
N ILE A 52 6.55 13.22 -9.48
CA ILE A 52 6.59 11.87 -10.07
C ILE A 52 5.35 11.08 -9.63
N LEU A 53 5.01 11.08 -8.34
CA LEU A 53 3.85 10.35 -7.82
C LEU A 53 2.54 10.86 -8.44
N ILE A 54 2.35 12.18 -8.56
CA ILE A 54 1.15 12.79 -9.15
C ILE A 54 1.03 12.42 -10.64
N ILE A 55 2.09 12.65 -11.42
CA ILE A 55 2.09 12.37 -12.87
C ILE A 55 1.83 10.88 -13.12
N ALA A 56 2.47 10.02 -12.37
CA ALA A 56 2.31 8.59 -12.50
C ALA A 56 0.92 8.10 -12.05
N ALA A 57 0.35 8.68 -10.99
CA ALA A 57 -1.01 8.41 -10.57
C ALA A 57 -2.03 8.79 -11.66
N ILE A 58 -1.87 9.95 -12.27
CA ILE A 58 -2.72 10.38 -13.40
C ILE A 58 -2.57 9.38 -14.57
N ALA A 59 -1.35 8.98 -14.92
CA ALA A 59 -1.10 8.01 -16.00
C ALA A 59 -1.80 6.65 -15.74
N ILE A 60 -1.83 6.21 -14.48
CA ILE A 60 -2.53 4.99 -14.06
C ILE A 60 -4.05 5.19 -14.14
N LEU A 61 -4.60 6.33 -13.70
CA LEU A 61 -6.02 6.65 -13.75
C LEU A 61 -6.55 6.65 -15.19
N ILE A 62 -5.83 7.30 -16.10
CA ILE A 62 -6.22 7.35 -17.52
C ILE A 62 -5.75 6.14 -18.31
N GLN A 63 -5.05 5.19 -17.67
CA GLN A 63 -4.51 3.95 -18.24
C GLN A 63 -3.58 4.17 -19.46
N LYS A 64 -2.96 5.34 -19.57
CA LYS A 64 -1.96 5.65 -20.61
C LYS A 64 -0.56 5.52 -20.02
N LYS A 65 0.28 4.67 -20.65
CA LYS A 65 1.64 4.34 -20.18
C LYS A 65 1.67 3.87 -18.71
N ALA A 66 0.56 3.29 -18.22
CA ALA A 66 0.38 2.93 -16.82
C ALA A 66 1.42 1.91 -16.32
N LEU A 67 1.88 0.98 -17.17
CA LEU A 67 2.97 0.07 -16.82
C LEU A 67 4.27 0.84 -16.53
N ALA A 68 4.69 1.71 -17.45
CA ALA A 68 5.92 2.51 -17.28
C ALA A 68 5.80 3.43 -16.04
N ALA A 69 4.65 4.05 -15.84
CA ALA A 69 4.38 4.86 -14.66
C ALA A 69 4.51 4.04 -13.36
N SER A 70 3.93 2.84 -13.31
CA SER A 70 4.03 1.95 -12.15
C SER A 70 5.49 1.53 -11.89
N LEU A 71 6.27 1.22 -12.92
CA LEU A 71 7.68 0.87 -12.76
C LEU A 71 8.52 2.06 -12.25
N LEU A 72 8.25 3.27 -12.74
CA LEU A 72 8.90 4.49 -12.24
C LEU A 72 8.62 4.70 -10.74
N ILE A 73 7.37 4.54 -10.32
CA ILE A 73 6.99 4.62 -8.89
C ILE A 73 7.70 3.53 -8.09
N ALA A 74 7.74 2.29 -8.61
CA ALA A 74 8.41 1.19 -7.92
C ALA A 74 9.88 1.52 -7.65
N VAL A 75 10.61 2.00 -8.66
CA VAL A 75 12.01 2.42 -8.52
C VAL A 75 12.14 3.57 -7.51
N LEU A 76 11.28 4.60 -7.60
CA LEU A 76 11.30 5.73 -6.68
C LEU A 76 11.11 5.28 -5.23
N ILE A 77 10.08 4.48 -4.96
CA ILE A 77 9.78 4.00 -3.60
C ILE A 77 10.92 3.10 -3.11
N LEU A 78 11.41 2.17 -3.93
CA LEU A 78 12.50 1.28 -3.54
C LEU A 78 13.74 2.06 -3.15
N VAL A 79 14.23 2.93 -4.02
CA VAL A 79 15.47 3.68 -3.80
C VAL A 79 15.37 4.57 -2.57
N LEU A 80 14.32 5.38 -2.47
CA LEU A 80 14.17 6.31 -1.36
C LEU A 80 13.88 5.59 -0.03
N SER A 81 13.13 4.49 -0.08
CA SER A 81 12.86 3.69 1.12
C SER A 81 14.12 2.99 1.63
N VAL A 82 14.92 2.42 0.73
CA VAL A 82 16.20 1.78 1.10
C VAL A 82 17.13 2.82 1.74
N LEU A 83 17.30 3.98 1.11
CA LEU A 83 18.18 5.04 1.63
C LEU A 83 17.75 5.56 3.00
N ARG A 84 16.43 5.63 3.26
CA ARG A 84 15.91 6.21 4.51
C ARG A 84 15.72 5.19 5.63
N HIS A 85 15.28 3.96 5.31
CA HIS A 85 14.93 3.00 6.35
C HIS A 85 16.07 2.08 6.76
N ILE A 86 17.04 1.76 5.86
CA ILE A 86 18.15 0.88 6.23
C ILE A 86 18.95 1.42 7.42
N PRO A 87 19.37 2.69 7.45
CA PRO A 87 20.13 3.23 8.58
C PRO A 87 19.36 3.23 9.91
N HIS A 88 18.05 3.18 9.87
CA HIS A 88 17.18 3.28 11.05
C HIS A 88 16.35 2.02 11.29
N PHE A 89 16.68 0.91 10.61
CA PHE A 89 15.85 -0.30 10.61
C PHE A 89 15.55 -0.83 12.01
N MET A 90 16.53 -0.86 12.89
CA MET A 90 16.35 -1.38 14.26
C MET A 90 15.38 -0.54 15.09
N ALA A 91 15.30 0.75 14.85
CA ALA A 91 14.42 1.66 15.57
C ALA A 91 13.01 1.74 14.94
N ASP A 92 12.90 1.52 13.63
CA ASP A 92 11.65 1.74 12.87
C ASP A 92 11.38 0.64 11.83
N TRP A 93 11.54 -0.60 12.24
CA TRP A 93 11.36 -1.79 11.40
C TRP A 93 9.96 -1.88 10.76
N LEU A 94 8.91 -1.44 11.46
CA LEU A 94 7.53 -1.55 10.97
C LEU A 94 7.29 -0.65 9.74
N ASN A 95 7.79 0.58 9.78
CA ASN A 95 7.67 1.50 8.64
C ASN A 95 8.59 1.07 7.48
N ALA A 96 9.73 0.45 7.76
CA ALA A 96 10.57 -0.17 6.74
C ALA A 96 9.81 -1.30 6.00
N TYR A 97 9.16 -2.21 6.73
CA TYR A 97 8.32 -3.25 6.11
C TYR A 97 7.13 -2.66 5.35
N LYS A 98 6.51 -1.60 5.88
CA LYS A 98 5.39 -0.93 5.22
C LYS A 98 5.80 -0.32 3.88
N SER A 99 6.94 0.36 3.82
CA SER A 99 7.45 0.96 2.58
C SER A 99 7.82 -0.10 1.55
N MET A 100 8.42 -1.23 1.98
CA MET A 100 8.70 -2.37 1.11
C MET A 100 7.42 -3.04 0.62
N ALA A 101 6.39 -3.13 1.45
CA ALA A 101 5.08 -3.65 1.04
C ALA A 101 4.41 -2.73 0.01
N LEU A 102 4.55 -1.41 0.14
CA LEU A 102 4.05 -0.47 -0.85
C LEU A 102 4.80 -0.63 -2.19
N PHE A 103 6.14 -0.76 -2.16
CA PHE A 103 6.93 -1.12 -3.34
C PHE A 103 6.40 -2.40 -3.99
N GLY A 104 6.23 -3.48 -3.21
CA GLY A 104 5.66 -4.75 -3.69
C GLY A 104 4.25 -4.59 -4.25
N GLY A 105 3.43 -3.76 -3.62
CA GLY A 105 2.09 -3.41 -4.10
C GLY A 105 2.12 -2.73 -5.46
N VAL A 106 3.07 -1.81 -5.67
CA VAL A 106 3.27 -1.15 -6.98
C VAL A 106 3.69 -2.16 -8.06
N LEU A 107 4.48 -3.18 -7.73
CA LEU A 107 4.78 -4.27 -8.65
C LEU A 107 3.52 -5.06 -9.05
N ILE A 108 2.60 -5.30 -8.12
CA ILE A 108 1.30 -5.93 -8.41
C ILE A 108 0.47 -5.03 -9.36
N VAL A 109 0.47 -3.72 -9.13
CA VAL A 109 -0.19 -2.75 -10.01
C VAL A 109 0.42 -2.81 -11.41
N ALA A 110 1.74 -2.79 -11.53
CA ALA A 110 2.46 -2.93 -12.80
C ALA A 110 2.08 -4.25 -13.50
N ALA A 111 2.12 -5.38 -12.77
CA ALA A 111 1.72 -6.69 -13.27
C ALA A 111 0.28 -6.71 -13.83
N SER A 112 -0.61 -5.90 -13.24
CA SER A 112 -1.99 -5.79 -13.70
C SER A 112 -2.15 -5.18 -15.09
N PHE A 113 -1.12 -4.48 -15.60
CA PHE A 113 -1.07 -3.90 -16.94
C PHE A 113 -0.25 -4.74 -17.93
N MET A 114 0.37 -5.83 -17.50
CA MET A 114 1.12 -6.75 -18.36
C MET A 114 0.16 -7.77 -18.99
N ASN A 115 -0.33 -7.47 -20.19
CA ASN A 115 -1.28 -8.34 -20.89
C ASN A 115 -0.61 -9.20 -21.97
N ASP A 116 0.64 -8.92 -22.34
CA ASP A 116 1.39 -9.66 -23.34
C ASP A 116 1.86 -11.01 -22.76
N PRO A 117 1.63 -12.14 -23.47
CA PRO A 117 2.14 -13.46 -23.10
C PRO A 117 3.66 -13.50 -22.91
N LEU A 118 4.42 -12.72 -23.69
CA LEU A 118 5.87 -12.62 -23.58
C LEU A 118 6.33 -12.11 -22.21
N ASN A 119 5.48 -11.37 -21.53
CA ASN A 119 5.72 -10.85 -20.19
C ASN A 119 5.20 -11.74 -19.05
N ALA A 120 4.71 -12.96 -19.35
CA ALA A 120 4.09 -13.81 -18.32
C ALA A 120 5.01 -14.14 -17.16
N ASN A 121 6.28 -14.42 -17.41
CA ASN A 121 7.27 -14.68 -16.37
C ASN A 121 7.51 -13.46 -15.48
N SER A 122 7.76 -12.29 -16.08
CA SER A 122 7.96 -11.04 -15.34
C SER A 122 6.71 -10.67 -14.53
N ARG A 123 5.53 -10.85 -15.10
CA ARG A 123 4.25 -10.64 -14.40
C ARG A 123 4.13 -11.54 -13.16
N ASN A 124 4.45 -12.84 -13.31
CA ASN A 124 4.38 -13.78 -12.19
C ASN A 124 5.40 -13.42 -11.09
N VAL A 125 6.62 -13.04 -11.47
CA VAL A 125 7.65 -12.56 -10.52
C VAL A 125 7.15 -11.32 -9.78
N PHE A 126 6.55 -10.35 -10.47
CA PHE A 126 6.03 -9.14 -9.83
C PHE A 126 4.90 -9.44 -8.85
N VAL A 127 3.95 -10.29 -9.25
CA VAL A 127 2.86 -10.73 -8.36
C VAL A 127 3.40 -11.48 -7.15
N LEU A 128 4.35 -12.41 -7.35
CA LEU A 128 4.94 -13.18 -6.26
C LEU A 128 5.71 -12.26 -5.29
N THR A 129 6.62 -11.44 -5.81
CA THR A 129 7.41 -10.50 -4.97
C THR A 129 6.50 -9.57 -4.18
N GLY A 130 5.51 -8.97 -4.86
CA GLY A 130 4.56 -8.09 -4.19
C GLY A 130 3.73 -8.81 -3.12
N THR A 131 3.28 -10.04 -3.39
CA THR A 131 2.54 -10.85 -2.42
C THR A 131 3.39 -11.18 -1.20
N VAL A 132 4.65 -11.57 -1.38
CA VAL A 132 5.57 -11.87 -0.27
C VAL A 132 5.82 -10.63 0.59
N LEU A 133 6.09 -9.48 -0.02
CA LEU A 133 6.34 -8.23 0.71
C LEU A 133 5.10 -7.76 1.49
N LEU A 134 3.91 -7.87 0.90
CA LEU A 134 2.64 -7.62 1.61
C LEU A 134 2.43 -8.58 2.78
N THR A 135 2.73 -9.87 2.58
CA THR A 135 2.63 -10.88 3.64
C THR A 135 3.53 -10.54 4.83
N VAL A 136 4.80 -10.23 4.58
CA VAL A 136 5.76 -9.87 5.64
C VAL A 136 5.25 -8.65 6.40
N PHE A 137 4.80 -7.63 5.71
CA PHE A 137 4.26 -6.42 6.35
C PHE A 137 2.99 -6.72 7.17
N PHE A 138 2.02 -7.47 6.64
CA PHE A 138 0.78 -7.72 7.38
C PHE A 138 1.02 -8.60 8.62
N ILE A 139 1.92 -9.57 8.56
CA ILE A 139 2.32 -10.33 9.74
C ILE A 139 3.02 -9.43 10.76
N ALA A 140 3.95 -8.58 10.30
CA ALA A 140 4.66 -7.64 11.15
C ALA A 140 3.71 -6.59 11.78
N ALA A 141 2.78 -6.04 11.00
CA ALA A 141 1.77 -5.10 11.47
C ALA A 141 0.80 -5.76 12.46
N GLY A 142 0.36 -6.99 12.17
CA GLY A 142 -0.47 -7.76 13.09
C GLY A 142 0.25 -8.04 14.40
N TYR A 143 1.53 -8.44 14.37
CA TYR A 143 2.36 -8.59 15.57
C TYR A 143 2.48 -7.26 16.36
N ALA A 144 2.62 -6.14 15.67
CA ALA A 144 2.68 -4.82 16.30
C ALA A 144 1.40 -4.47 17.07
N HIS A 145 0.23 -4.94 16.64
CA HIS A 145 -1.03 -4.80 17.36
C HIS A 145 -1.01 -5.47 18.75
N PHE A 146 -0.27 -6.56 18.90
CA PHE A 146 -0.07 -7.20 20.20
C PHE A 146 1.04 -6.54 21.00
N LYS A 147 2.19 -6.29 20.37
CA LYS A 147 3.36 -5.73 21.03
C LYS A 147 3.13 -4.30 21.53
N PHE A 148 2.41 -3.50 20.78
CA PHE A 148 2.11 -2.10 21.06
C PHE A 148 0.61 -1.86 21.27
N ALA A 149 -0.09 -2.81 21.92
CA ALA A 149 -1.54 -2.81 22.06
C ALA A 149 -2.09 -1.51 22.70
N GLY A 150 -1.37 -0.93 23.66
CA GLY A 150 -1.73 0.35 24.28
C GLY A 150 -1.78 1.47 23.23
N PHE A 151 -0.69 1.65 22.48
CA PHE A 151 -0.61 2.66 21.43
C PHE A 151 -1.68 2.47 20.34
N VAL A 152 -1.88 1.22 19.88
CA VAL A 152 -2.90 0.93 18.84
C VAL A 152 -4.31 1.22 19.37
N LYS A 153 -4.59 0.88 20.62
CA LYS A 153 -5.88 1.16 21.27
C LYS A 153 -6.16 2.68 21.32
N ASP A 154 -5.15 3.47 21.69
CA ASP A 154 -5.28 4.93 21.80
C ASP A 154 -5.35 5.60 20.42
N PHE A 155 -4.95 4.90 19.36
CA PHE A 155 -5.09 5.36 17.98
C PHE A 155 -6.52 5.26 17.44
N ILE A 156 -7.37 4.40 18.03
CA ILE A 156 -8.76 4.22 17.64
C ILE A 156 -9.60 5.40 18.14
N PRO A 157 -10.37 6.09 17.28
CA PRO A 157 -11.21 7.21 17.68
C PRO A 157 -12.23 6.84 18.76
N ALA A 158 -12.51 7.78 19.69
CA ALA A 158 -13.36 7.56 20.86
C ALA A 158 -14.81 7.14 20.54
N TYR A 159 -15.33 7.48 19.37
CA TYR A 159 -16.68 7.07 18.95
C TYR A 159 -16.79 5.59 18.55
N ILE A 160 -15.68 4.90 18.35
CA ILE A 160 -15.67 3.46 18.10
C ILE A 160 -15.61 2.75 19.45
N PRO A 161 -16.61 1.95 19.83
CA PRO A 161 -16.57 1.22 21.09
C PRO A 161 -15.58 0.04 21.04
N PHE A 162 -15.28 -0.55 22.21
CA PHE A 162 -14.48 -1.78 22.34
C PHE A 162 -13.07 -1.70 21.71
N HIS A 163 -12.33 -0.62 21.96
CA HIS A 163 -10.98 -0.40 21.42
C HIS A 163 -10.04 -1.61 21.57
N SER A 164 -10.03 -2.24 22.76
CA SER A 164 -9.20 -3.43 23.01
C SER A 164 -9.59 -4.60 22.10
N PHE A 165 -10.88 -4.83 21.90
CA PHE A 165 -11.35 -5.88 20.98
C PHE A 165 -10.84 -5.62 19.55
N PHE A 166 -11.05 -4.41 19.01
CA PHE A 166 -10.63 -4.09 17.67
C PHE A 166 -9.11 -4.11 17.50
N THR A 167 -8.35 -3.72 18.53
CA THR A 167 -6.89 -3.82 18.52
C THR A 167 -6.43 -5.26 18.26
N TYR A 168 -6.89 -6.21 19.06
CA TYR A 168 -6.48 -7.62 18.93
C TYR A 168 -7.12 -8.31 17.72
N PHE A 169 -8.39 -8.05 17.46
CA PHE A 169 -9.10 -8.61 16.30
C PHE A 169 -8.43 -8.22 14.98
N CYS A 170 -8.10 -6.94 14.78
CA CYS A 170 -7.41 -6.49 13.58
C CYS A 170 -5.99 -7.06 13.48
N GLY A 171 -5.30 -7.21 14.62
CA GLY A 171 -4.01 -7.89 14.65
C GLY A 171 -4.08 -9.33 14.14
N ILE A 172 -5.08 -10.10 14.61
CA ILE A 172 -5.34 -11.47 14.13
C ILE A 172 -5.68 -11.47 12.64
N CYS A 173 -6.58 -10.57 12.21
CA CYS A 173 -7.00 -10.47 10.81
C CYS A 173 -5.83 -10.12 9.87
N LEU A 174 -4.91 -9.24 10.28
CA LEU A 174 -3.71 -8.90 9.51
C LEU A 174 -2.79 -10.11 9.37
N ILE A 175 -2.51 -10.85 10.45
CA ILE A 175 -1.68 -12.07 10.40
C ILE A 175 -2.35 -13.11 9.50
N ALA A 176 -3.64 -13.39 9.71
CA ALA A 176 -4.40 -14.36 8.91
C ALA A 176 -4.46 -13.95 7.43
N GLY A 177 -4.66 -12.66 7.16
CA GLY A 177 -4.61 -12.10 5.81
C GLY A 177 -3.24 -12.31 5.17
N GLY A 178 -2.16 -11.95 5.87
CA GLY A 178 -0.80 -12.14 5.38
C GLY A 178 -0.49 -13.61 5.05
N VAL A 179 -0.74 -14.51 5.99
CA VAL A 179 -0.54 -15.96 5.78
C VAL A 179 -1.43 -16.48 4.65
N GLY A 180 -2.69 -16.06 4.63
CA GLY A 180 -3.67 -16.49 3.63
C GLY A 180 -3.32 -16.07 2.20
N LEU A 181 -2.56 -14.99 2.01
CA LEU A 181 -2.07 -14.57 0.68
C LEU A 181 -1.10 -15.58 0.06
N LEU A 182 -0.32 -16.32 0.85
CA LEU A 182 0.63 -17.31 0.36
C LEU A 182 -0.02 -18.65 0.01
N ILE A 183 -1.20 -18.94 0.55
CA ILE A 183 -1.86 -20.22 0.38
C ILE A 183 -2.78 -20.16 -0.87
N PRO A 184 -2.55 -20.95 -1.93
CA PRO A 184 -3.31 -20.87 -3.17
C PRO A 184 -4.84 -20.97 -3.01
N LYS A 185 -5.31 -21.75 -2.02
CA LYS A 185 -6.76 -21.94 -1.78
C LYS A 185 -7.42 -20.74 -1.12
N THR A 186 -6.70 -19.94 -0.36
CA THR A 186 -7.25 -18.83 0.44
C THR A 186 -6.87 -17.45 -0.08
N ARG A 187 -5.83 -17.33 -0.94
CA ARG A 187 -5.25 -16.05 -1.37
C ARG A 187 -6.25 -15.03 -1.93
N TYR A 188 -7.28 -15.49 -2.64
CA TYR A 188 -8.35 -14.62 -3.13
C TYR A 188 -9.12 -13.99 -1.97
N TRP A 189 -9.59 -14.81 -1.04
CA TRP A 189 -10.35 -14.35 0.12
C TRP A 189 -9.49 -13.52 1.08
N ALA A 190 -8.23 -13.91 1.27
CA ALA A 190 -7.28 -13.16 2.06
C ALA A 190 -7.09 -11.74 1.49
N ALA A 191 -6.85 -11.61 0.19
CA ALA A 191 -6.74 -10.31 -0.45
C ALA A 191 -8.04 -9.50 -0.36
N LEU A 192 -9.18 -10.11 -0.64
CA LEU A 192 -10.48 -9.44 -0.64
C LEU A 192 -10.85 -8.95 0.76
N LEU A 193 -10.82 -9.83 1.77
CA LEU A 193 -11.25 -9.49 3.13
C LEU A 193 -10.31 -8.50 3.81
N THR A 194 -8.98 -8.64 3.61
CA THR A 194 -8.01 -7.65 4.10
C THR A 194 -8.20 -6.31 3.41
N GLY A 195 -8.50 -6.29 2.10
CA GLY A 195 -8.81 -5.07 1.37
C GLY A 195 -10.08 -4.37 1.89
N ILE A 196 -11.13 -5.13 2.18
CA ILE A 196 -12.37 -4.61 2.80
C ILE A 196 -12.08 -4.06 4.20
N MET A 197 -11.33 -4.79 5.03
CA MET A 197 -10.97 -4.35 6.38
C MET A 197 -10.17 -3.04 6.34
N ILE A 198 -9.15 -2.93 5.48
CA ILE A 198 -8.36 -1.70 5.35
C ILE A 198 -9.21 -0.55 4.81
N SER A 199 -10.13 -0.81 3.87
CA SER A 199 -11.09 0.20 3.40
C SER A 199 -12.02 0.67 4.53
N GLY A 200 -12.46 -0.23 5.40
CA GLY A 200 -13.23 0.11 6.59
C GLY A 200 -12.45 1.04 7.53
N TRP A 201 -11.18 0.73 7.80
CA TRP A 201 -10.32 1.58 8.61
C TRP A 201 -9.94 2.89 7.93
N PHE A 202 -9.80 2.92 6.60
CA PHE A 202 -9.67 4.17 5.86
C PHE A 202 -10.84 5.11 6.16
N LEU A 203 -12.07 4.61 6.12
CA LEU A 203 -13.28 5.40 6.36
C LEU A 203 -13.48 5.76 7.84
N LEU A 204 -13.32 4.78 8.73
CA LEU A 204 -13.70 4.92 10.14
C LEU A 204 -12.57 5.44 11.03
N LEU A 205 -11.32 5.34 10.61
CA LEU A 205 -10.18 5.76 11.42
C LEU A 205 -9.38 6.87 10.72
N HIS A 206 -8.89 6.62 9.51
CA HIS A 206 -7.92 7.53 8.88
C HIS A 206 -8.57 8.85 8.41
N ILE A 207 -9.76 8.82 7.82
CA ILE A 207 -10.48 10.07 7.45
C ILE A 207 -10.77 10.92 8.68
N PRO A 208 -11.44 10.43 9.75
CA PRO A 208 -11.72 11.24 10.92
C PRO A 208 -10.48 11.78 11.62
N ARG A 209 -9.43 10.97 11.74
CA ARG A 209 -8.16 11.43 12.32
C ARG A 209 -7.54 12.56 11.53
N PHE A 210 -7.46 12.40 10.20
CA PHE A 210 -6.95 13.44 9.32
C PHE A 210 -7.77 14.74 9.41
N VAL A 211 -9.11 14.65 9.44
CA VAL A 211 -9.98 15.82 9.58
C VAL A 211 -9.76 16.53 10.92
N ASN A 212 -9.57 15.77 11.99
CA ASN A 212 -9.34 16.31 13.33
C ASN A 212 -7.93 16.91 13.50
N ASN A 213 -6.92 16.42 12.78
CA ASN A 213 -5.56 16.92 12.85
C ASN A 213 -4.85 16.87 11.49
N THR A 214 -5.20 17.81 10.63
CA THR A 214 -4.63 17.91 9.27
C THR A 214 -3.15 18.20 9.23
N SER A 215 -2.53 18.65 10.34
CA SER A 215 -1.10 18.94 10.43
C SER A 215 -0.25 17.73 10.81
N ASP A 216 -0.85 16.67 11.39
CA ASP A 216 -0.11 15.47 11.79
C ASP A 216 0.37 14.67 10.57
N ALA A 217 1.68 14.45 10.50
CA ALA A 217 2.30 13.74 9.39
C ALA A 217 1.88 12.27 9.30
N SER A 218 1.61 11.63 10.44
CA SER A 218 1.18 10.23 10.50
C SER A 218 -0.25 10.07 9.98
N ASP A 219 -1.13 11.01 10.34
CA ASP A 219 -2.53 10.97 9.92
C ASP A 219 -2.67 11.26 8.42
N ARG A 220 -1.88 12.23 7.89
CA ARG A 220 -1.77 12.49 6.44
C ARG A 220 -1.34 11.25 5.66
N MET A 221 -0.26 10.63 6.10
CA MET A 221 0.29 9.47 5.44
C MET A 221 -0.63 8.26 5.60
N GLY A 222 -1.14 8.01 6.81
CA GLY A 222 -2.07 6.90 7.08
C GLY A 222 -3.30 6.94 6.20
N LEU A 223 -3.86 8.13 5.96
CA LEU A 223 -4.96 8.34 5.02
C LEU A 223 -4.61 7.87 3.60
N CYS A 224 -3.49 8.36 3.05
CA CYS A 224 -3.10 8.09 1.67
C CYS A 224 -2.70 6.61 1.48
N GLU A 225 -1.91 6.06 2.39
CA GLU A 225 -1.38 4.71 2.28
C GLU A 225 -2.45 3.64 2.52
N SER A 226 -3.36 3.82 3.48
CA SER A 226 -4.45 2.87 3.69
C SER A 226 -5.32 2.73 2.44
N PHE A 227 -5.61 3.85 1.77
CA PHE A 227 -6.38 3.84 0.53
C PHE A 227 -5.59 3.16 -0.60
N ALA A 228 -4.29 3.44 -0.74
CA ALA A 228 -3.45 2.76 -1.72
C ALA A 228 -3.37 1.25 -1.46
N PHE A 229 -3.17 0.80 -0.21
CA PHE A 229 -3.16 -0.62 0.14
C PHE A 229 -4.48 -1.33 -0.15
N ALA A 230 -5.62 -0.68 0.13
CA ALA A 230 -6.93 -1.22 -0.24
C ALA A 230 -7.03 -1.47 -1.75
N GLY A 231 -6.59 -0.51 -2.57
CA GLY A 231 -6.55 -0.64 -4.02
C GLY A 231 -5.65 -1.80 -4.49
N ILE A 232 -4.44 -1.93 -3.92
CA ILE A 232 -3.51 -3.03 -4.21
C ILE A 232 -4.17 -4.38 -3.91
N LEU A 233 -4.83 -4.52 -2.76
CA LEU A 233 -5.46 -5.76 -2.35
C LEU A 233 -6.65 -6.13 -3.25
N PHE A 234 -7.44 -5.17 -3.71
CA PHE A 234 -8.50 -5.43 -4.69
C PHE A 234 -7.94 -5.85 -6.07
N ILE A 235 -6.83 -5.26 -6.51
CA ILE A 235 -6.11 -5.70 -7.71
C ILE A 235 -5.62 -7.15 -7.52
N LEU A 236 -5.03 -7.45 -6.37
CA LEU A 236 -4.51 -8.79 -6.08
C LEU A 236 -5.64 -9.82 -6.00
N ALA A 237 -6.77 -9.50 -5.35
CA ALA A 237 -7.97 -10.32 -5.37
C ALA A 237 -8.47 -10.56 -6.80
N ALA A 238 -8.45 -9.52 -7.65
CA ALA A 238 -8.80 -9.67 -9.05
C ALA A 238 -7.87 -10.67 -9.78
N ILE A 239 -6.56 -10.55 -9.56
CA ILE A 239 -5.56 -11.45 -10.17
C ILE A 239 -5.76 -12.91 -9.70
N PHE A 240 -6.10 -13.12 -8.44
CA PHE A 240 -6.30 -14.45 -7.86
C PHE A 240 -7.70 -15.04 -8.09
N SER A 241 -8.64 -14.28 -8.67
CA SER A 241 -9.98 -14.77 -8.93
C SER A 241 -9.98 -15.86 -10.01
N LYS A 242 -10.84 -16.88 -9.85
CA LYS A 242 -11.03 -17.97 -10.85
C LYS A 242 -11.47 -17.45 -12.22
N HIS A 243 -12.02 -16.24 -12.30
CA HIS A 243 -12.49 -15.60 -13.52
C HIS A 243 -11.44 -14.74 -14.22
N TYR A 244 -10.25 -14.61 -13.64
CA TYR A 244 -9.12 -13.93 -14.27
C TYR A 244 -8.47 -14.87 -15.29
N VAL A 245 -9.21 -15.14 -16.37
CA VAL A 245 -8.68 -15.88 -17.50
C VAL A 245 -7.82 -14.94 -18.32
N TYR A 246 -6.53 -15.22 -18.37
CA TYR A 246 -5.64 -14.64 -19.37
C TYR A 246 -6.21 -14.96 -20.77
N LYS A 247 -6.61 -13.94 -21.53
CA LYS A 247 -6.94 -14.14 -22.94
C LYS A 247 -5.63 -14.50 -23.65
N SER A 248 -5.38 -15.81 -23.78
CA SER A 248 -4.40 -16.29 -24.75
C SER A 248 -4.85 -15.78 -26.13
N PRO A 249 -3.95 -15.20 -26.95
CA PRO A 249 -4.28 -14.93 -28.34
C PRO A 249 -4.71 -16.25 -28.96
N SER A 250 -5.90 -16.28 -29.53
CA SER A 250 -6.30 -17.39 -30.41
C SER A 250 -5.21 -17.54 -31.48
N LYS A 251 -4.64 -18.73 -31.52
CA LYS A 251 -3.71 -19.12 -32.58
C LYS A 251 -4.38 -18.95 -33.95
#